data_9d92cbf49c06dd4cecd61f338acbb910
#
_entry.id   9d92cbf49c06dd4cecd61f338acbb910
#
_cell.length_a   1.000
_cell.length_b   1.000
_cell.length_c   1.000
_cell.angle_alpha   90.00
_cell.angle_beta   90.00
_cell.angle_gamma   90.00
#
_symmetry.space_group_name_H-M   'P 1'
#
loop_
_entity.id
_entity.type
_entity.pdbx_description
1 polymer ?
#
loop_
_entity_poly.entity_id
_entity_poly.type
_entity_poly.pdbx_seq_one_letter_code
_entity_poly.pdbx_strand_id
1 'polypeptide(L)'
;MRLLLKMNNPKFIASFFKKFSKFINNLLEKNLNKLNADNFKNLLINNKIFLSIVALIILFLSYLSFPNIYNKEEVALEIKKNLKNKLNLEFNFQEDLDYKFLPRPHFTTNNSSINFQEDKITEIKKLKVHVSLESLFSLKNIKLNHVILEEANFNLNKENYNFFYNLLDGNFSDFKFEILKSNVFYRNLENEVLFINNIKNAKYYFDHKEIKNMLYANNEIFNLPYSIKIFDDKIEKKIYSKINIESLRLKIDNQTLYADKNYLGLSEINLINTKSLFEYKLKNNLFEFKYFDNLQNSEFSYVGKFNFKPFFSNITGNTNKLNLSPLFSSNAIIKELLKTKIFNNKNIDFKLIIAGNNINEFNDFKNVLLKSKIQEGLIDIDQTKMTWKNNIDLEFFNSLIFVKKGKLILDSNVEININNSNELYKFLVTPKNLRKKI
;
A
#
# COMPACT_ATOMS: atom_id res chain seq x y z
N MET A 1 24.12 -26.52 -12.16
CA MET A 1 23.65 -25.16 -11.98
C MET A 1 22.28 -24.86 -12.64
N ARG A 2 22.00 -25.24 -13.90
CA ARG A 2 20.65 -25.05 -14.52
C ARG A 2 19.48 -25.84 -13.88
N LEU A 3 19.74 -26.99 -13.23
CA LEU A 3 18.70 -27.75 -12.53
C LEU A 3 18.28 -27.14 -11.21
N LEU A 4 19.20 -26.53 -10.44
CA LEU A 4 18.91 -25.84 -9.18
C LEU A 4 18.05 -24.59 -9.37
N LEU A 5 18.21 -23.86 -10.49
CA LEU A 5 17.40 -22.69 -10.84
C LEU A 5 15.94 -23.04 -11.23
N LYS A 6 15.70 -24.26 -11.73
CA LYS A 6 14.33 -24.74 -12.01
C LYS A 6 13.57 -25.21 -10.77
N MET A 7 14.26 -25.57 -9.69
CA MET A 7 13.62 -26.03 -8.45
C MET A 7 12.91 -24.91 -7.66
N ASN A 8 13.16 -23.63 -7.97
CA ASN A 8 12.44 -22.50 -7.34
C ASN A 8 11.09 -22.14 -8.00
N ASN A 9 10.69 -22.86 -9.05
CA ASN A 9 9.41 -22.62 -9.69
C ASN A 9 8.32 -23.56 -9.10
N PRO A 10 7.30 -23.05 -8.40
CA PRO A 10 6.26 -23.86 -7.75
C PRO A 10 5.51 -24.77 -8.74
N LYS A 11 5.38 -24.36 -10.00
CA LYS A 11 4.76 -25.19 -11.06
C LYS A 11 5.67 -26.35 -11.47
N PHE A 12 6.98 -26.18 -11.44
CA PHE A 12 7.93 -27.26 -11.74
C PHE A 12 7.93 -28.31 -10.62
N ILE A 13 7.93 -27.87 -9.36
CA ILE A 13 7.85 -28.74 -8.18
C ILE A 13 6.53 -29.54 -8.22
N ALA A 14 5.39 -28.88 -8.44
CA ALA A 14 4.10 -29.55 -8.55
C ALA A 14 4.06 -30.58 -9.72
N SER A 15 4.62 -30.23 -10.87
CA SER A 15 4.71 -31.16 -12.02
C SER A 15 5.66 -32.33 -11.77
N PHE A 16 6.77 -32.10 -11.07
CA PHE A 16 7.70 -33.14 -10.65
C PHE A 16 7.04 -34.09 -9.67
N PHE A 17 6.37 -33.59 -8.61
CA PHE A 17 5.63 -34.42 -7.66
C PHE A 17 4.50 -35.20 -8.34
N LYS A 18 3.79 -34.61 -9.27
CA LYS A 18 2.74 -35.29 -10.03
C LYS A 18 3.30 -36.40 -10.93
N LYS A 19 4.44 -36.18 -11.59
CA LYS A 19 5.14 -37.19 -12.37
C LYS A 19 5.73 -38.30 -11.49
N PHE A 20 6.30 -37.91 -10.34
CA PHE A 20 6.86 -38.81 -9.36
C PHE A 20 5.78 -39.68 -8.69
N SER A 21 4.65 -39.07 -8.29
CA SER A 21 3.48 -39.81 -7.77
C SER A 21 2.93 -40.79 -8.80
N LYS A 22 2.81 -40.37 -10.07
CA LYS A 22 2.36 -41.26 -11.16
C LYS A 22 3.36 -42.41 -11.44
N PHE A 23 4.66 -42.13 -11.34
CA PHE A 23 5.71 -43.14 -11.45
C PHE A 23 5.65 -44.14 -10.28
N ILE A 24 5.48 -43.65 -9.05
CA ILE A 24 5.32 -44.50 -7.86
C ILE A 24 4.04 -45.32 -7.94
N ASN A 25 2.90 -44.72 -8.30
CA ASN A 25 1.63 -45.45 -8.44
C ASN A 25 1.75 -46.54 -9.51
N ASN A 26 2.34 -46.25 -10.67
CA ASN A 26 2.57 -47.27 -11.70
C ASN A 26 3.52 -48.38 -11.26
N LEU A 27 4.53 -48.07 -10.43
CA LEU A 27 5.43 -49.07 -9.85
C LEU A 27 4.71 -49.89 -8.79
N LEU A 28 3.86 -49.29 -7.96
CA LEU A 28 3.07 -49.96 -6.95
C LEU A 28 2.00 -50.86 -7.60
N GLU A 29 1.23 -50.37 -8.56
CA GLU A 29 0.22 -51.15 -9.29
C GLU A 29 0.82 -52.34 -10.04
N LYS A 30 2.01 -52.15 -10.64
CA LYS A 30 2.71 -53.21 -11.39
C LYS A 30 3.27 -54.33 -10.47
N ASN A 31 3.54 -53.99 -9.21
CA ASN A 31 4.21 -54.90 -8.28
C ASN A 31 3.33 -55.38 -7.12
N LEU A 32 2.26 -54.63 -6.73
CA LEU A 32 1.36 -55.01 -5.63
C LEU A 32 0.51 -56.26 -5.95
N ASN A 33 0.19 -56.47 -7.23
CA ASN A 33 -0.55 -57.66 -7.65
C ASN A 33 0.26 -59.00 -7.60
N LYS A 34 1.52 -58.95 -7.15
CA LYS A 34 2.44 -60.11 -7.05
C LYS A 34 3.06 -60.28 -5.67
N LEU A 35 2.52 -59.67 -4.64
CA LEU A 35 3.06 -59.76 -3.28
C LEU A 35 2.70 -61.09 -2.59
N ASN A 36 3.39 -62.16 -2.96
CA ASN A 36 3.68 -63.30 -2.07
C ASN A 36 5.03 -63.04 -1.36
N ALA A 37 5.20 -63.48 -0.12
CA ALA A 37 6.38 -63.24 0.72
C ALA A 37 7.72 -63.61 0.01
N ASP A 38 7.72 -64.65 -0.82
CA ASP A 38 8.86 -65.04 -1.61
C ASP A 38 9.18 -64.14 -2.79
N ASN A 39 8.14 -63.49 -3.37
CA ASN A 39 8.34 -62.47 -4.43
C ASN A 39 8.87 -61.15 -3.88
N PHE A 40 8.53 -60.81 -2.63
CA PHE A 40 9.05 -59.65 -1.95
C PHE A 40 10.56 -59.78 -1.68
N LYS A 41 11.01 -60.98 -1.28
CA LYS A 41 12.43 -61.31 -1.07
C LYS A 41 13.23 -61.23 -2.38
N ASN A 42 12.66 -61.72 -3.47
CA ASN A 42 13.28 -61.68 -4.80
C ASN A 42 13.28 -60.23 -5.38
N LEU A 43 12.26 -59.41 -5.10
CA LEU A 43 12.24 -57.98 -5.46
C LEU A 43 13.31 -57.19 -4.71
N LEU A 44 13.54 -57.49 -3.44
CA LEU A 44 14.58 -56.91 -2.61
C LEU A 44 15.98 -57.27 -3.11
N ILE A 45 16.22 -58.50 -3.52
CA ILE A 45 17.52 -58.98 -3.97
C ILE A 45 17.84 -58.53 -5.39
N ASN A 46 16.85 -58.46 -6.29
CA ASN A 46 17.06 -58.11 -7.70
C ASN A 46 17.01 -56.62 -8.04
N ASN A 47 16.44 -55.79 -7.13
CA ASN A 47 16.32 -54.32 -7.33
C ASN A 47 17.10 -53.51 -6.29
N LYS A 48 18.39 -53.72 -6.15
CA LYS A 48 19.27 -52.98 -5.24
C LYS A 48 19.12 -51.44 -5.41
N ILE A 49 18.95 -50.97 -6.66
CA ILE A 49 18.77 -49.55 -6.99
C ILE A 49 17.44 -49.03 -6.42
N PHE A 50 16.35 -49.80 -6.56
CA PHE A 50 15.04 -49.41 -5.99
C PHE A 50 15.09 -49.33 -4.46
N LEU A 51 15.73 -50.32 -3.82
CA LEU A 51 15.91 -50.34 -2.37
C LEU A 51 16.74 -49.20 -1.87
N SER A 52 17.80 -48.82 -2.60
CA SER A 52 18.64 -47.65 -2.31
C SER A 52 17.82 -46.35 -2.41
N ILE A 53 16.99 -46.20 -3.43
CA ILE A 53 16.12 -45.03 -3.60
C ILE A 53 15.11 -44.94 -2.45
N VAL A 54 14.44 -46.04 -2.09
CA VAL A 54 13.49 -46.08 -0.97
C VAL A 54 14.17 -45.77 0.36
N ALA A 55 15.34 -46.35 0.61
CA ALA A 55 16.12 -46.04 1.81
C ALA A 55 16.53 -44.54 1.87
N LEU A 56 16.92 -43.98 0.75
CA LEU A 56 17.27 -42.56 0.66
C LEU A 56 16.05 -41.65 0.90
N ILE A 57 14.87 -42.02 0.41
CA ILE A 57 13.62 -41.31 0.68
C ILE A 57 13.26 -41.40 2.16
N ILE A 58 13.37 -42.58 2.78
CA ILE A 58 13.10 -42.78 4.22
C ILE A 58 14.06 -41.92 5.04
N LEU A 59 15.36 -41.94 4.73
CA LEU A 59 16.36 -41.11 5.40
C LEU A 59 16.05 -39.61 5.25
N PHE A 60 15.64 -39.19 4.06
CA PHE A 60 15.28 -37.80 3.80
C PHE A 60 14.02 -37.38 4.58
N LEU A 61 12.97 -38.22 4.61
CA LEU A 61 11.76 -37.96 5.39
C LEU A 61 12.05 -37.96 6.91
N SER A 62 12.90 -38.90 7.39
CA SER A 62 13.36 -38.91 8.78
C SER A 62 14.11 -37.62 9.13
N TYR A 63 14.98 -37.18 8.23
CA TYR A 63 15.68 -35.89 8.36
C TYR A 63 14.70 -34.71 8.46
N LEU A 64 13.72 -34.63 7.56
CA LEU A 64 12.70 -33.58 7.59
C LEU A 64 11.83 -33.62 8.86
N SER A 65 11.64 -34.80 9.44
CA SER A 65 10.78 -34.99 10.64
C SER A 65 11.52 -34.72 11.94
N PHE A 66 12.85 -34.56 11.90
CA PHE A 66 13.70 -34.45 13.09
C PHE A 66 13.26 -33.35 14.08
N PRO A 67 12.83 -32.15 13.63
CA PRO A 67 12.39 -31.09 14.56
C PRO A 67 11.17 -31.42 15.40
N ASN A 68 10.40 -32.47 15.07
CA ASN A 68 9.28 -32.93 15.93
C ASN A 68 9.74 -33.51 17.28
N ILE A 69 11.03 -33.87 17.40
CA ILE A 69 11.59 -34.47 18.61
C ILE A 69 12.06 -33.38 19.59
N TYR A 70 12.20 -32.15 19.13
CA TYR A 70 12.65 -31.06 19.97
C TYR A 70 11.62 -30.66 21.04
N ASN A 71 12.13 -30.19 22.18
CA ASN A 71 11.28 -29.58 23.19
C ASN A 71 10.65 -28.30 22.63
N LYS A 72 9.34 -28.21 22.65
CA LYS A 72 8.57 -27.10 22.06
C LYS A 72 8.91 -25.75 22.71
N GLU A 73 9.13 -25.71 24.01
CA GLU A 73 9.50 -24.50 24.74
C GLU A 73 10.88 -23.98 24.32
N GLU A 74 11.87 -24.87 24.19
CA GLU A 74 13.20 -24.50 23.73
C GLU A 74 13.18 -23.99 22.27
N VAL A 75 12.39 -24.64 21.41
CA VAL A 75 12.17 -24.15 20.03
C VAL A 75 11.56 -22.77 20.04
N ALA A 76 10.54 -22.52 20.86
CA ALA A 76 9.87 -21.23 20.96
C ALA A 76 10.85 -20.14 21.40
N LEU A 77 11.69 -20.42 22.40
CA LEU A 77 12.71 -19.49 22.90
C LEU A 77 13.75 -19.16 21.81
N GLU A 78 14.24 -20.17 21.10
CA GLU A 78 15.25 -19.95 20.04
C GLU A 78 14.65 -19.19 18.83
N ILE A 79 13.40 -19.47 18.45
CA ILE A 79 12.70 -18.73 17.40
C ILE A 79 12.47 -17.28 17.83
N LYS A 80 11.99 -17.01 19.06
CA LYS A 80 11.84 -15.64 19.59
C LYS A 80 13.15 -14.86 19.55
N LYS A 81 14.24 -15.48 20.00
CA LYS A 81 15.60 -14.89 20.00
C LYS A 81 16.04 -14.54 18.58
N ASN A 82 15.86 -15.46 17.61
CA ASN A 82 16.21 -15.23 16.22
C ASN A 82 15.37 -14.10 15.59
N LEU A 83 14.06 -14.05 15.87
CA LEU A 83 13.17 -12.99 15.40
C LEU A 83 13.55 -11.64 16.00
N LYS A 84 13.88 -11.59 17.30
CA LYS A 84 14.37 -10.36 17.95
C LYS A 84 15.67 -9.88 17.30
N ASN A 85 16.62 -10.78 17.05
CA ASN A 85 17.91 -10.43 16.43
C ASN A 85 17.75 -9.97 14.96
N LYS A 86 16.83 -10.56 14.20
CA LYS A 86 16.64 -10.22 12.77
C LYS A 86 15.75 -9.01 12.55
N LEU A 87 14.71 -8.82 13.36
CA LEU A 87 13.66 -7.83 13.14
C LEU A 87 13.60 -6.75 14.22
N ASN A 88 14.32 -6.94 15.34
CA ASN A 88 14.21 -6.10 16.54
C ASN A 88 12.77 -6.03 17.09
N LEU A 89 12.04 -7.15 17.00
CA LEU A 89 10.66 -7.28 17.47
C LEU A 89 10.52 -8.39 18.51
N GLU A 90 9.67 -8.17 19.48
CA GLU A 90 9.34 -9.16 20.51
C GLU A 90 8.04 -9.87 20.16
N PHE A 91 8.16 -11.18 19.89
CA PHE A 91 7.03 -12.05 19.61
C PHE A 91 6.59 -12.79 20.86
N ASN A 92 5.28 -12.80 21.12
CA ASN A 92 4.66 -13.61 22.16
C ASN A 92 3.74 -14.66 21.51
N PHE A 93 4.00 -15.92 21.84
CA PHE A 93 3.20 -17.06 21.37
C PHE A 93 2.26 -17.46 22.51
N GLN A 94 0.95 -17.52 22.23
CA GLN A 94 -0.04 -17.96 23.20
C GLN A 94 -0.24 -19.48 23.16
N GLU A 95 0.00 -20.09 21.99
CA GLU A 95 -0.08 -21.52 21.75
C GLU A 95 1.28 -22.10 21.43
N ASP A 96 1.43 -23.40 21.61
CA ASP A 96 2.63 -24.13 21.24
C ASP A 96 2.95 -24.00 19.75
N LEU A 97 4.24 -24.10 19.44
CA LEU A 97 4.72 -24.19 18.07
C LEU A 97 4.60 -25.62 17.55
N ASP A 98 3.82 -25.82 16.50
CA ASP A 98 3.73 -27.07 15.78
C ASP A 98 4.62 -27.07 14.56
N TYR A 99 5.41 -28.13 14.41
CA TYR A 99 6.27 -28.28 13.24
C TYR A 99 5.54 -28.98 12.10
N LYS A 100 5.75 -28.48 10.86
CA LYS A 100 5.26 -29.08 9.62
C LYS A 100 6.36 -29.06 8.57
N PHE A 101 6.58 -30.18 7.90
CA PHE A 101 7.64 -30.25 6.87
C PHE A 101 7.15 -29.97 5.45
N LEU A 102 5.83 -30.05 5.20
CA LEU A 102 5.26 -29.73 3.89
C LEU A 102 4.53 -28.38 3.92
N PRO A 103 4.54 -27.60 2.82
CA PRO A 103 5.32 -27.77 1.57
C PRO A 103 6.81 -27.44 1.73
N ARG A 104 7.21 -26.81 2.82
CA ARG A 104 8.58 -26.51 3.24
C ARG A 104 8.64 -26.59 4.77
N PRO A 105 9.75 -27.00 5.36
CA PRO A 105 9.90 -27.04 6.82
C PRO A 105 9.55 -25.70 7.46
N HIS A 106 8.58 -25.71 8.39
CA HIS A 106 8.16 -24.52 9.12
C HIS A 106 7.54 -24.86 10.46
N PHE A 107 7.65 -23.96 11.40
CA PHE A 107 6.87 -23.94 12.63
C PHE A 107 5.65 -23.05 12.44
N THR A 108 4.52 -23.44 12.99
CA THR A 108 3.28 -22.67 12.96
C THR A 108 2.67 -22.60 14.36
N THR A 109 2.11 -21.45 14.68
CA THR A 109 1.34 -21.23 15.91
C THR A 109 0.18 -20.29 15.60
N ASN A 110 -0.88 -20.40 16.40
CA ASN A 110 -2.00 -19.47 16.34
C ASN A 110 -1.92 -18.49 17.52
N ASN A 111 -2.73 -17.44 17.46
CA ASN A 111 -2.92 -16.48 18.55
C ASN A 111 -1.60 -15.94 19.13
N SER A 112 -0.79 -15.35 18.27
CA SER A 112 0.46 -14.69 18.67
C SER A 112 0.33 -13.17 18.62
N SER A 113 1.28 -12.48 19.24
CA SER A 113 1.33 -11.01 19.23
C SER A 113 2.75 -10.49 19.04
N ILE A 114 2.85 -9.24 18.62
CA ILE A 114 4.11 -8.51 18.55
C ILE A 114 4.02 -7.32 19.49
N ASN A 115 5.07 -7.16 20.31
CA ASN A 115 5.30 -5.96 21.10
C ASN A 115 6.36 -5.09 20.43
N PHE A 116 6.12 -3.79 20.41
CA PHE A 116 7.04 -2.76 19.91
C PHE A 116 7.08 -1.61 20.91
N GLN A 117 8.28 -1.24 21.38
CA GLN A 117 8.46 -0.22 22.43
C GLN A 117 7.59 -0.48 23.68
N GLU A 118 7.55 -1.75 24.14
CA GLU A 118 6.79 -2.24 25.28
C GLU A 118 5.27 -2.36 25.08
N ASP A 119 4.71 -1.77 24.02
CA ASP A 119 3.29 -1.85 23.68
C ASP A 119 2.97 -3.07 22.81
N LYS A 120 1.86 -3.74 23.11
CA LYS A 120 1.29 -4.76 22.25
C LYS A 120 0.61 -4.09 21.04
N ILE A 121 1.28 -4.09 19.90
CA ILE A 121 0.79 -3.43 18.69
C ILE A 121 0.01 -4.35 17.75
N THR A 122 0.16 -5.66 17.89
CA THR A 122 -0.38 -6.60 16.90
C THR A 122 -0.98 -7.82 17.56
N GLU A 123 -2.12 -8.28 17.03
CA GLU A 123 -2.68 -9.60 17.25
C GLU A 123 -2.62 -10.39 15.94
N ILE A 124 -2.03 -11.58 15.97
CA ILE A 124 -1.77 -12.41 14.81
C ILE A 124 -2.54 -13.70 14.97
N LYS A 125 -3.47 -13.97 14.05
CA LYS A 125 -4.24 -15.21 14.10
C LYS A 125 -3.38 -16.43 13.75
N LYS A 126 -2.47 -16.29 12.78
CA LYS A 126 -1.59 -17.38 12.38
C LYS A 126 -0.20 -16.87 12.03
N LEU A 127 0.78 -17.44 12.68
CA LEU A 127 2.20 -17.22 12.41
C LEU A 127 2.81 -18.47 11.80
N LYS A 128 3.61 -18.31 10.74
CA LYS A 128 4.44 -19.37 10.15
C LYS A 128 5.88 -18.92 10.09
N VAL A 129 6.77 -19.76 10.56
CA VAL A 129 8.22 -19.50 10.60
C VAL A 129 8.93 -20.60 9.83
N HIS A 130 9.34 -20.32 8.60
CA HIS A 130 10.08 -21.26 7.77
C HIS A 130 11.54 -21.30 8.19
N VAL A 131 12.08 -22.51 8.23
CA VAL A 131 13.45 -22.79 8.63
C VAL A 131 14.26 -23.36 7.48
N SER A 132 15.56 -23.10 7.52
CA SER A 132 16.49 -23.65 6.52
C SER A 132 16.67 -25.15 6.72
N LEU A 133 16.70 -25.89 5.60
CA LEU A 133 16.98 -27.35 5.61
C LEU A 133 18.31 -27.65 6.31
N GLU A 134 19.32 -26.81 6.13
CA GLU A 134 20.66 -27.02 6.68
C GLU A 134 20.69 -27.03 8.22
N SER A 135 19.69 -26.45 8.86
CA SER A 135 19.66 -26.23 10.31
C SER A 135 18.71 -27.15 11.08
N LEU A 136 18.12 -28.17 10.43
CA LEU A 136 17.09 -29.01 11.06
C LEU A 136 17.63 -29.93 12.17
N PHE A 137 18.92 -30.25 12.18
CA PHE A 137 19.53 -31.11 13.21
C PHE A 137 19.99 -30.36 14.46
N SER A 138 19.99 -29.05 14.46
CA SER A 138 20.53 -28.28 15.58
C SER A 138 19.56 -27.20 16.06
N LEU A 139 18.96 -27.43 17.21
CA LEU A 139 18.08 -26.46 17.83
C LEU A 139 18.76 -25.09 17.99
N LYS A 140 20.00 -25.07 18.49
CA LYS A 140 20.78 -23.83 18.75
C LYS A 140 21.18 -23.08 17.47
N ASN A 141 21.10 -23.74 16.31
CA ASN A 141 21.51 -23.16 15.03
C ASN A 141 20.34 -23.06 14.04
N ILE A 142 19.10 -23.01 14.53
CA ILE A 142 17.92 -22.86 13.66
C ILE A 142 18.05 -21.54 12.89
N LYS A 143 18.20 -21.64 11.57
CA LYS A 143 18.22 -20.48 10.66
C LYS A 143 16.84 -20.23 10.11
N LEU A 144 16.28 -19.06 10.43
CA LEU A 144 15.03 -18.62 9.86
C LEU A 144 15.29 -18.03 8.47
N ASN A 145 14.49 -18.42 7.48
CA ASN A 145 14.59 -17.91 6.12
C ASN A 145 13.32 -17.17 5.64
N HIS A 146 12.18 -17.39 6.28
CA HIS A 146 10.95 -16.72 5.92
C HIS A 146 9.95 -16.74 7.08
N VAL A 147 9.36 -15.60 7.40
CA VAL A 147 8.28 -15.47 8.38
C VAL A 147 7.05 -14.92 7.71
N ILE A 148 5.89 -15.48 8.02
CA ILE A 148 4.61 -15.08 7.46
C ILE A 148 3.64 -14.83 8.62
N LEU A 149 3.09 -13.61 8.64
CA LEU A 149 1.95 -13.25 9.48
C LEU A 149 0.68 -13.33 8.62
N GLU A 150 -0.28 -14.12 9.05
CA GLU A 150 -1.58 -14.21 8.37
C GLU A 150 -2.68 -13.70 9.29
N GLU A 151 -3.58 -12.88 8.76
CA GLU A 151 -4.74 -12.32 9.48
C GLU A 151 -4.31 -11.59 10.76
N ALA A 152 -3.31 -10.70 10.62
CA ALA A 152 -2.82 -9.88 11.71
C ALA A 152 -3.58 -8.55 11.78
N ASN A 153 -3.86 -8.09 13.00
CA ASN A 153 -4.49 -6.80 13.28
C ASN A 153 -3.47 -5.90 13.99
N PHE A 154 -2.99 -4.90 13.29
CA PHE A 154 -2.05 -3.92 13.81
C PHE A 154 -2.81 -2.72 14.36
N ASN A 155 -2.56 -2.34 15.61
CA ASN A 155 -3.10 -1.14 16.23
C ASN A 155 -2.00 -0.08 16.29
N LEU A 156 -2.05 0.90 15.40
CA LEU A 156 -1.10 1.99 15.34
C LEU A 156 -1.74 3.31 15.79
N ASN A 157 -0.92 4.15 16.38
CA ASN A 157 -1.26 5.48 16.83
C ASN A 157 -0.13 6.47 16.52
N LYS A 158 -0.19 7.66 17.07
CA LYS A 158 0.82 8.70 16.87
C LYS A 158 2.22 8.32 17.39
N GLU A 159 2.32 7.40 18.35
CA GLU A 159 3.59 7.05 18.99
C GLU A 159 4.33 5.95 18.23
N ASN A 160 3.57 5.01 17.63
CA ASN A 160 4.11 3.83 16.95
C ASN A 160 3.82 3.77 15.43
N TYR A 161 3.35 4.89 14.82
CA TYR A 161 2.97 4.94 13.38
C TYR A 161 4.11 4.54 12.43
N ASN A 162 5.36 4.68 12.87
CA ASN A 162 6.55 4.36 12.07
C ASN A 162 6.94 2.87 12.11
N PHE A 163 6.15 2.01 12.76
CA PHE A 163 6.43 0.59 12.92
C PHE A 163 6.84 -0.10 11.61
N PHE A 164 6.06 0.06 10.54
CA PHE A 164 6.35 -0.58 9.24
C PHE A 164 7.63 -0.04 8.59
N TYR A 165 7.94 1.22 8.83
CA TYR A 165 9.18 1.82 8.34
C TYR A 165 10.38 1.28 9.13
N ASN A 166 10.29 1.20 10.45
CA ASN A 166 11.36 0.69 11.30
C ASN A 166 11.70 -0.78 11.02
N LEU A 167 10.75 -1.56 10.48
CA LEU A 167 11.05 -2.92 10.04
C LEU A 167 12.09 -2.99 8.92
N LEU A 168 12.27 -1.92 8.12
CA LEU A 168 13.30 -1.87 7.08
C LEU A 168 14.73 -1.95 7.63
N ASP A 169 14.93 -1.71 8.92
CA ASP A 169 16.22 -1.86 9.60
C ASP A 169 16.56 -3.34 9.88
N GLY A 170 15.61 -4.26 9.69
CA GLY A 170 15.81 -5.70 9.87
C GLY A 170 16.82 -6.29 8.91
N ASN A 171 17.36 -7.45 9.25
CA ASN A 171 18.30 -8.19 8.39
C ASN A 171 17.53 -9.09 7.42
N PHE A 172 17.40 -8.65 6.16
CA PHE A 172 16.68 -9.36 5.09
C PHE A 172 17.59 -9.95 4.01
N SER A 173 18.91 -9.98 4.20
CA SER A 173 19.86 -10.48 3.18
C SER A 173 19.59 -11.93 2.76
N ASP A 174 19.23 -12.79 3.71
CA ASP A 174 18.89 -14.21 3.54
C ASP A 174 17.50 -14.57 4.10
N PHE A 175 16.72 -13.57 4.46
CA PHE A 175 15.48 -13.69 5.20
C PHE A 175 14.36 -12.92 4.50
N LYS A 176 13.12 -13.41 4.63
CA LYS A 176 11.91 -12.72 4.15
C LYS A 176 10.91 -12.58 5.27
N PHE A 177 10.21 -11.46 5.30
CA PHE A 177 9.12 -11.23 6.20
C PHE A 177 7.88 -10.84 5.40
N GLU A 178 6.80 -11.58 5.54
CA GLU A 178 5.55 -11.35 4.80
C GLU A 178 4.37 -11.17 5.75
N ILE A 179 3.48 -10.27 5.38
CA ILE A 179 2.21 -9.99 6.06
C ILE A 179 1.10 -10.21 5.03
N LEU A 180 0.15 -11.08 5.34
CA LEU A 180 -0.92 -11.47 4.42
C LEU A 180 -2.29 -11.26 5.05
N LYS A 181 -3.25 -10.76 4.27
CA LYS A 181 -4.67 -10.64 4.64
C LYS A 181 -4.87 -9.97 6.01
N SER A 182 -4.16 -8.89 6.26
CA SER A 182 -4.04 -8.24 7.57
C SER A 182 -4.62 -6.84 7.54
N ASN A 183 -4.86 -6.25 8.71
CA ASN A 183 -5.41 -4.92 8.84
C ASN A 183 -4.51 -4.05 9.71
N VAL A 184 -4.44 -2.77 9.36
CA VAL A 184 -3.85 -1.73 10.19
C VAL A 184 -4.97 -0.78 10.61
N PHE A 185 -5.23 -0.71 11.90
CA PHE A 185 -6.13 0.23 12.53
C PHE A 185 -5.30 1.42 13.03
N TYR A 186 -5.49 2.57 12.43
CA TYR A 186 -4.86 3.79 12.92
C TYR A 186 -5.83 4.51 13.85
N ARG A 187 -5.37 4.81 15.07
CA ARG A 187 -6.19 5.33 16.15
C ARG A 187 -5.74 6.72 16.60
N ASN A 188 -6.70 7.53 17.07
CA ASN A 188 -6.41 8.78 17.74
C ASN A 188 -6.00 8.54 19.22
N LEU A 189 -5.77 9.62 19.96
CA LEU A 189 -5.43 9.57 21.39
C LEU A 189 -6.58 9.04 22.26
N GLU A 190 -7.82 9.14 21.78
CA GLU A 190 -9.04 8.65 22.44
C GLU A 190 -9.33 7.18 22.06
N ASN A 191 -8.39 6.53 21.39
CA ASN A 191 -8.46 5.14 20.92
C ASN A 191 -9.55 4.87 19.85
N GLU A 192 -10.11 5.90 19.24
CA GLU A 192 -11.04 5.77 18.12
C GLU A 192 -10.30 5.46 16.82
N VAL A 193 -10.88 4.60 15.99
CA VAL A 193 -10.32 4.24 14.68
C VAL A 193 -10.54 5.39 13.70
N LEU A 194 -9.46 6.01 13.26
CA LEU A 194 -9.47 7.07 12.25
C LEU A 194 -9.60 6.51 10.84
N PHE A 195 -8.83 5.46 10.54
CA PHE A 195 -8.94 4.73 9.28
C PHE A 195 -8.42 3.31 9.42
N ILE A 196 -8.80 2.48 8.47
CA ILE A 196 -8.34 1.09 8.35
C ILE A 196 -7.63 0.97 7.01
N ASN A 197 -6.40 0.43 7.06
CA ASN A 197 -5.65 0.05 5.87
C ASN A 197 -5.59 -1.48 5.79
N ASN A 198 -6.20 -2.05 4.76
CA ASN A 198 -6.20 -3.49 4.52
C ASN A 198 -4.92 -3.88 3.78
N ILE A 199 -4.10 -4.74 4.37
CA ILE A 199 -2.90 -5.30 3.74
C ILE A 199 -3.29 -6.60 3.04
N LYS A 200 -3.35 -6.59 1.70
CA LYS A 200 -3.53 -7.82 0.91
C LYS A 200 -2.27 -8.69 1.00
N ASN A 201 -1.14 -8.06 0.76
CA ASN A 201 0.19 -8.62 1.02
C ASN A 201 1.19 -7.50 1.24
N ALA A 202 2.10 -7.70 2.17
CA ALA A 202 3.28 -6.87 2.34
C ALA A 202 4.50 -7.78 2.52
N LYS A 203 5.63 -7.37 1.98
CA LYS A 203 6.83 -8.18 1.93
C LYS A 203 8.07 -7.32 2.14
N TYR A 204 8.83 -7.69 3.15
CA TYR A 204 10.16 -7.17 3.38
C TYR A 204 11.18 -8.17 2.84
N TYR A 205 12.13 -7.69 2.05
CA TYR A 205 13.17 -8.52 1.43
C TYR A 205 14.39 -7.69 1.08
N PHE A 206 15.51 -8.34 0.87
CA PHE A 206 16.71 -7.71 0.36
C PHE A 206 16.72 -7.72 -1.17
N ASP A 207 16.89 -6.56 -1.78
CA ASP A 207 17.05 -6.42 -3.22
C ASP A 207 18.55 -6.45 -3.57
N HIS A 208 18.99 -7.52 -4.24
CA HIS A 208 20.40 -7.72 -4.60
C HIS A 208 20.91 -6.75 -5.67
N LYS A 209 20.01 -6.09 -6.42
CA LYS A 209 20.40 -5.09 -7.43
C LYS A 209 20.66 -3.74 -6.78
N GLU A 210 19.75 -3.33 -5.91
CA GLU A 210 19.84 -2.07 -5.18
C GLU A 210 20.72 -2.19 -3.92
N ILE A 211 21.06 -3.43 -3.51
CA ILE A 211 21.83 -3.74 -2.28
C ILE A 211 21.17 -3.12 -1.04
N LYS A 212 19.84 -3.18 -0.95
CA LYS A 212 19.05 -2.53 0.11
C LYS A 212 17.89 -3.39 0.57
N ASN A 213 17.49 -3.18 1.81
CA ASN A 213 16.23 -3.72 2.32
C ASN A 213 15.06 -2.96 1.69
N MET A 214 14.08 -3.72 1.26
CA MET A 214 12.92 -3.21 0.55
C MET A 214 11.63 -3.62 1.25
N LEU A 215 10.66 -2.72 1.28
CA LEU A 215 9.25 -3.01 1.52
C LEU A 215 8.50 -2.92 0.19
N TYR A 216 7.78 -3.97 -0.15
CA TYR A 216 6.77 -3.95 -1.20
C TYR A 216 5.44 -4.38 -0.61
N ALA A 217 4.37 -3.61 -0.84
CA ALA A 217 3.05 -3.95 -0.35
C ALA A 217 1.94 -3.62 -1.36
N ASN A 218 0.89 -4.44 -1.34
CA ASN A 218 -0.39 -4.17 -2.00
C ASN A 218 -1.45 -4.03 -0.91
N ASN A 219 -2.03 -2.88 -0.83
CA ASN A 219 -2.92 -2.47 0.23
C ASN A 219 -4.21 -1.89 -0.33
N GLU A 220 -5.16 -1.64 0.58
CA GLU A 220 -6.39 -0.93 0.26
C GLU A 220 -6.79 -0.05 1.44
N ILE A 221 -7.04 1.23 1.17
CA ILE A 221 -7.53 2.20 2.14
C ILE A 221 -8.75 2.92 1.56
N PHE A 222 -9.82 3.07 2.31
CA PHE A 222 -11.08 3.71 1.85
C PHE A 222 -11.64 3.12 0.53
N ASN A 223 -11.51 1.81 0.32
CA ASN A 223 -11.82 1.11 -0.93
C ASN A 223 -10.93 1.52 -2.13
N LEU A 224 -9.79 2.12 -1.87
CA LEU A 224 -8.83 2.52 -2.88
C LEU A 224 -7.62 1.59 -2.83
N PRO A 225 -7.47 0.65 -3.78
CA PRO A 225 -6.32 -0.24 -3.83
C PRO A 225 -5.08 0.53 -4.29
N TYR A 226 -3.96 0.28 -3.64
CA TYR A 226 -2.67 0.86 -3.98
C TYR A 226 -1.52 -0.09 -3.73
N SER A 227 -0.42 0.11 -4.45
CA SER A 227 0.86 -0.54 -4.16
C SER A 227 1.89 0.48 -3.71
N ILE A 228 2.77 0.05 -2.82
CA ILE A 228 3.85 0.87 -2.31
C ILE A 228 5.16 0.09 -2.29
N LYS A 229 6.26 0.76 -2.65
CA LYS A 229 7.63 0.27 -2.56
C LYS A 229 8.46 1.30 -1.83
N ILE A 230 9.15 0.91 -0.75
CA ILE A 230 9.95 1.83 0.08
C ILE A 230 11.31 1.20 0.37
N PHE A 231 12.34 2.01 0.39
CA PHE A 231 13.63 1.69 1.01
C PHE A 231 14.27 2.95 1.62
N ASP A 232 15.11 2.74 2.61
CA ASP A 232 15.88 3.79 3.26
C ASP A 232 17.36 3.64 2.95
N ASP A 233 17.96 4.71 2.43
CA ASP A 233 19.39 4.83 2.24
C ASP A 233 20.01 5.56 3.43
N LYS A 234 20.52 4.78 4.37
CA LYS A 234 21.16 5.32 5.60
C LYS A 234 22.42 6.14 5.30
N ILE A 235 23.14 5.83 4.22
CA ILE A 235 24.38 6.52 3.84
C ILE A 235 24.04 7.91 3.29
N GLU A 236 23.11 7.96 2.35
CA GLU A 236 22.67 9.21 1.75
C GLU A 236 21.63 9.97 2.61
N LYS A 237 21.15 9.38 3.71
CA LYS A 237 20.05 9.88 4.53
C LYS A 237 18.81 10.21 3.69
N LYS A 238 18.46 9.29 2.81
CA LYS A 238 17.33 9.41 1.88
C LYS A 238 16.38 8.25 2.00
N ILE A 239 15.09 8.58 2.01
CA ILE A 239 14.01 7.61 1.87
C ILE A 239 13.48 7.71 0.44
N TYR A 240 13.40 6.57 -0.23
CA TYR A 240 12.78 6.46 -1.54
C TYR A 240 11.46 5.73 -1.39
N SER A 241 10.40 6.29 -1.99
CA SER A 241 9.10 5.62 -2.03
C SER A 241 8.44 5.75 -3.39
N LYS A 242 7.81 4.66 -3.84
CA LYS A 242 7.01 4.61 -5.05
C LYS A 242 5.61 4.16 -4.69
N ILE A 243 4.62 4.95 -5.05
CA ILE A 243 3.20 4.65 -4.82
C ILE A 243 2.52 4.56 -6.18
N ASN A 244 1.71 3.53 -6.39
CA ASN A 244 0.91 3.36 -7.59
C ASN A 244 -0.54 3.09 -7.21
N ILE A 245 -1.46 3.92 -7.73
CA ILE A 245 -2.91 3.80 -7.55
C ILE A 245 -3.52 3.67 -8.95
N GLU A 246 -3.73 2.42 -9.39
CA GLU A 246 -4.13 2.13 -10.77
C GLU A 246 -5.51 2.70 -11.13
N SER A 247 -6.46 2.64 -10.20
CA SER A 247 -7.81 3.17 -10.39
C SER A 247 -7.84 4.67 -10.67
N LEU A 248 -6.86 5.41 -10.13
CA LEU A 248 -6.70 6.85 -10.35
C LEU A 248 -5.66 7.17 -11.45
N ARG A 249 -5.00 6.16 -12.02
CA ARG A 249 -3.84 6.35 -12.91
C ARG A 249 -2.79 7.27 -12.31
N LEU A 250 -2.60 7.14 -10.98
CA LEU A 250 -1.68 7.96 -10.21
C LEU A 250 -0.44 7.16 -9.85
N LYS A 251 0.73 7.70 -10.22
CA LYS A 251 2.04 7.19 -9.79
C LYS A 251 2.79 8.32 -9.11
N ILE A 252 3.38 8.03 -7.96
CA ILE A 252 4.18 8.97 -7.20
C ILE A 252 5.55 8.33 -6.97
N ASP A 253 6.59 8.95 -7.49
CA ASP A 253 7.99 8.63 -7.21
C ASP A 253 8.53 9.72 -6.28
N ASN A 254 8.87 9.37 -5.05
CA ASN A 254 9.27 10.32 -4.03
C ASN A 254 10.67 10.03 -3.48
N GLN A 255 11.42 11.09 -3.25
CA GLN A 255 12.69 11.07 -2.53
C GLN A 255 12.61 12.06 -1.37
N THR A 256 12.93 11.63 -0.18
CA THR A 256 12.93 12.46 1.02
C THR A 256 14.30 12.43 1.65
N LEU A 257 14.92 13.58 1.74
CA LEU A 257 16.13 13.82 2.56
C LEU A 257 15.70 14.08 4.00
N TYR A 258 16.35 13.47 4.96
CA TYR A 258 16.08 13.73 6.36
C TYR A 258 17.34 14.21 7.09
N ALA A 259 17.20 15.32 7.82
CA ALA A 259 18.25 15.86 8.70
C ALA A 259 17.57 16.52 9.90
N ASP A 260 17.98 16.14 11.11
CA ASP A 260 17.60 16.76 12.38
C ASP A 260 16.12 17.16 12.50
N LYS A 261 15.21 16.18 12.33
CA LYS A 261 13.74 16.35 12.38
C LYS A 261 13.14 17.22 11.25
N ASN A 262 13.93 17.58 10.25
CA ASN A 262 13.44 18.22 9.03
C ASN A 262 13.47 17.19 7.89
N TYR A 263 12.38 17.09 7.16
CA TYR A 263 12.27 16.26 5.98
C TYR A 263 12.07 17.16 4.76
N LEU A 264 12.98 17.06 3.80
CA LEU A 264 12.88 17.76 2.52
C LEU A 264 12.62 16.74 1.44
N GLY A 265 11.51 16.84 0.75
CA GLY A 265 11.12 15.87 -0.25
C GLY A 265 10.91 16.47 -1.62
N LEU A 266 11.19 15.65 -2.63
CA LEU A 266 10.87 15.89 -4.01
C LEU A 266 10.05 14.68 -4.52
N SER A 267 8.84 14.94 -4.99
CA SER A 267 7.98 13.94 -5.58
C SER A 267 7.72 14.28 -7.04
N GLU A 268 7.86 13.29 -7.89
CA GLU A 268 7.33 13.30 -9.23
C GLU A 268 5.96 12.63 -9.21
N ILE A 269 4.92 13.37 -9.57
CA ILE A 269 3.55 12.91 -9.59
C ILE A 269 3.10 12.78 -11.04
N ASN A 270 2.84 11.55 -11.47
CA ASN A 270 2.28 11.25 -12.78
C ASN A 270 0.80 10.90 -12.58
N LEU A 271 -0.08 11.79 -13.03
CA LEU A 271 -1.53 11.64 -12.93
C LEU A 271 -2.15 11.66 -14.32
N ILE A 272 -2.73 10.52 -14.73
CA ILE A 272 -3.29 10.33 -16.07
C ILE A 272 -2.20 10.60 -17.14
N ASN A 273 -2.21 11.79 -17.75
CA ASN A 273 -1.24 12.21 -18.76
C ASN A 273 -0.44 13.45 -18.34
N THR A 274 -0.54 13.86 -17.09
CA THR A 274 0.18 15.02 -16.54
C THR A 274 1.33 14.57 -15.66
N LYS A 275 2.47 15.23 -15.81
CA LYS A 275 3.65 15.03 -14.98
C LYS A 275 3.91 16.30 -14.20
N SER A 276 3.93 16.19 -12.90
CA SER A 276 4.10 17.33 -12.00
C SER A 276 5.23 17.09 -11.02
N LEU A 277 5.92 18.13 -10.63
CA LEU A 277 6.91 18.11 -9.56
C LEU A 277 6.31 18.73 -8.30
N PHE A 278 6.56 18.08 -7.19
CA PHE A 278 6.07 18.48 -5.89
C PHE A 278 7.23 18.50 -4.90
N GLU A 279 7.67 19.69 -4.53
CA GLU A 279 8.67 19.89 -3.49
C GLU A 279 7.98 20.12 -2.16
N TYR A 280 8.48 19.52 -1.10
CA TYR A 280 7.91 19.74 0.22
C TYR A 280 8.95 19.78 1.33
N LYS A 281 8.55 20.41 2.41
CA LYS A 281 9.27 20.47 3.67
C LYS A 281 8.32 20.08 4.79
N LEU A 282 8.69 19.08 5.57
CA LEU A 282 7.98 18.69 6.77
C LEU A 282 8.83 19.01 7.99
N LYS A 283 8.29 19.84 8.89
CA LYS A 283 8.93 20.25 10.14
C LYS A 283 7.86 20.36 11.23
N ASN A 284 8.05 19.67 12.35
CA ASN A 284 7.16 19.77 13.52
C ASN A 284 5.66 19.65 13.20
N ASN A 285 5.26 18.67 12.36
CA ASN A 285 3.89 18.47 11.88
C ASN A 285 3.36 19.54 10.89
N LEU A 286 4.17 20.52 10.52
CA LEU A 286 3.84 21.48 9.46
C LEU A 286 4.42 20.97 8.15
N PHE A 287 3.55 20.72 7.19
CA PHE A 287 3.91 20.37 5.83
C PHE A 287 3.74 21.61 4.94
N GLU A 288 4.84 22.08 4.39
CA GLU A 288 4.88 23.16 3.41
C GLU A 288 5.20 22.56 2.06
N PHE A 289 4.52 22.95 1.01
CA PHE A 289 4.78 22.41 -0.31
C PHE A 289 4.77 23.49 -1.40
N LYS A 290 5.50 23.18 -2.47
CA LYS A 290 5.46 23.88 -3.77
C LYS A 290 5.17 22.85 -4.84
N TYR A 291 4.21 23.13 -5.66
CA TYR A 291 3.83 22.31 -6.79
C TYR A 291 4.19 23.03 -8.09
N PHE A 292 4.87 22.36 -8.99
CA PHE A 292 5.24 22.86 -10.30
C PHE A 292 4.64 21.97 -11.37
N ASP A 293 3.90 22.53 -12.30
CA ASP A 293 3.48 21.81 -13.49
C ASP A 293 4.56 21.96 -14.57
N ASN A 294 5.07 20.83 -15.07
CA ASN A 294 6.17 20.80 -16.05
C ASN A 294 5.68 20.91 -17.49
N LEU A 295 4.43 21.29 -17.71
CA LEU A 295 3.93 21.57 -19.05
C LEU A 295 4.45 22.93 -19.52
N GLN A 296 5.29 22.89 -20.54
CA GLN A 296 5.88 23.99 -21.27
C GLN A 296 5.05 25.29 -21.19
N ASN A 297 5.59 26.32 -20.54
CA ASN A 297 5.06 27.70 -20.49
C ASN A 297 3.87 27.98 -19.56
N SER A 298 3.50 27.13 -18.62
CA SER A 298 2.52 27.50 -17.62
C SER A 298 3.19 27.87 -16.29
N GLU A 299 3.10 29.14 -15.91
CA GLU A 299 3.54 29.69 -14.61
C GLU A 299 2.62 29.18 -13.47
N PHE A 300 2.51 27.86 -13.32
CA PHE A 300 1.71 27.27 -12.25
C PHE A 300 2.62 26.94 -11.08
N SER A 301 2.55 27.71 -10.03
CA SER A 301 3.06 27.30 -8.74
C SER A 301 1.95 27.39 -7.71
N TYR A 302 1.62 26.24 -7.11
CA TYR A 302 0.81 26.23 -5.91
C TYR A 302 1.76 26.18 -4.72
N VAL A 303 1.55 27.04 -3.75
CA VAL A 303 2.22 26.97 -2.46
C VAL A 303 1.14 26.73 -1.42
N GLY A 304 1.30 25.68 -0.66
CA GLY A 304 0.34 25.33 0.36
C GLY A 304 1.00 24.90 1.66
N LYS A 305 0.20 24.92 2.72
CA LYS A 305 0.59 24.44 4.04
C LYS A 305 -0.54 23.57 4.58
N PHE A 306 -0.18 22.40 5.15
CA PHE A 306 -1.13 21.66 5.98
C PHE A 306 -0.50 21.28 7.31
N ASN A 307 -1.37 21.19 8.29
CA ASN A 307 -1.02 20.69 9.59
C ASN A 307 -1.64 19.30 9.77
N PHE A 308 -0.81 18.31 10.13
CA PHE A 308 -1.26 16.94 10.39
C PHE A 308 -1.88 16.75 11.79
N LYS A 309 -2.52 17.74 12.35
CA LYS A 309 -3.29 17.55 13.58
C LYS A 309 -4.79 17.53 13.29
N PRO A 310 -5.42 16.44 13.67
CA PRO A 310 -5.57 15.17 13.00
C PRO A 310 -6.36 15.38 11.71
N PHE A 311 -5.84 15.06 10.57
CA PHE A 311 -6.49 15.07 9.24
C PHE A 311 -7.21 16.36 8.83
N PHE A 312 -6.89 17.49 9.47
CA PHE A 312 -7.37 18.79 9.06
C PHE A 312 -6.41 19.37 8.01
N SER A 313 -6.92 19.60 6.83
CA SER A 313 -6.16 20.23 5.74
C SER A 313 -6.79 21.56 5.38
N ASN A 314 -6.00 22.63 5.42
CA ASN A 314 -6.38 23.92 4.90
C ASN A 314 -5.35 24.30 3.83
N ILE A 315 -5.76 24.23 2.56
CA ILE A 315 -4.90 24.56 1.42
C ILE A 315 -5.34 25.89 0.87
N THR A 316 -4.42 26.84 0.79
CA THR A 316 -4.59 28.07 0.04
C THR A 316 -3.59 28.12 -1.09
N GLY A 317 -4.01 28.48 -2.28
CA GLY A 317 -3.16 28.56 -3.43
C GLY A 317 -3.50 29.74 -4.33
N ASN A 318 -2.51 30.23 -5.04
CA ASN A 318 -2.68 31.23 -6.09
C ASN A 318 -2.15 30.63 -7.40
N THR A 319 -2.86 30.87 -8.50
CA THR A 319 -2.44 30.45 -9.82
C THR A 319 -2.78 31.50 -10.86
N ASN A 320 -1.98 31.59 -11.91
CA ASN A 320 -2.33 32.46 -13.03
C ASN A 320 -3.46 31.88 -13.87
N LYS A 321 -3.53 30.55 -13.99
CA LYS A 321 -4.57 29.85 -14.77
C LYS A 321 -5.06 28.61 -14.03
N LEU A 322 -6.35 28.48 -13.87
CA LEU A 322 -7.01 27.28 -13.36
C LEU A 322 -7.30 26.35 -14.52
N ASN A 323 -6.87 25.09 -14.40
CA ASN A 323 -7.24 24.04 -15.32
C ASN A 323 -8.33 23.18 -14.67
N LEU A 324 -9.58 23.31 -15.11
CA LEU A 324 -10.73 22.61 -14.58
C LEU A 324 -11.05 21.31 -15.34
N SER A 325 -10.52 21.15 -16.54
CA SER A 325 -10.80 20.00 -17.43
C SER A 325 -10.50 18.64 -16.76
N PRO A 326 -9.38 18.44 -16.02
CA PRO A 326 -9.13 17.20 -15.31
C PRO A 326 -10.15 16.89 -14.21
N LEU A 327 -10.84 17.91 -13.69
CA LEU A 327 -11.83 17.74 -12.62
C LEU A 327 -13.18 17.24 -13.14
N PHE A 328 -13.55 17.61 -14.36
CA PHE A 328 -14.88 17.37 -14.92
C PHE A 328 -14.92 16.38 -16.09
N SER A 329 -13.76 15.85 -16.51
CA SER A 329 -13.72 14.84 -17.57
C SER A 329 -14.47 13.55 -17.17
N SER A 330 -14.88 12.74 -18.15
CA SER A 330 -15.56 11.46 -17.91
C SER A 330 -14.77 10.51 -17.00
N ASN A 331 -13.44 10.65 -16.97
CA ASN A 331 -12.50 9.91 -16.14
C ASN A 331 -11.98 10.78 -14.97
N ALA A 332 -12.78 11.73 -14.49
CA ALA A 332 -12.37 12.68 -13.48
C ALA A 332 -11.93 11.99 -12.19
N ILE A 333 -10.77 12.38 -11.70
CA ILE A 333 -10.21 11.89 -10.44
C ILE A 333 -11.17 12.16 -9.26
N ILE A 334 -11.83 13.31 -9.25
CA ILE A 334 -12.83 13.66 -8.22
C ILE A 334 -13.97 12.66 -8.20
N LYS A 335 -14.46 12.24 -9.38
CA LYS A 335 -15.53 11.23 -9.47
C LYS A 335 -15.09 9.90 -8.89
N GLU A 336 -13.86 9.46 -9.18
CA GLU A 336 -13.32 8.22 -8.62
C GLU A 336 -13.05 8.34 -7.12
N LEU A 337 -12.52 9.47 -6.65
CA LEU A 337 -12.34 9.72 -5.22
C LEU A 337 -13.67 9.77 -4.46
N LEU A 338 -14.72 10.36 -5.04
CA LEU A 338 -16.06 10.39 -4.43
C LEU A 338 -16.74 9.01 -4.38
N LYS A 339 -16.36 8.09 -5.27
CA LYS A 339 -16.80 6.69 -5.19
C LYS A 339 -16.11 5.90 -4.09
N THR A 340 -14.93 6.34 -3.65
CA THR A 340 -14.22 5.74 -2.52
C THR A 340 -14.85 6.20 -1.20
N LYS A 341 -14.56 5.52 -0.12
CA LYS A 341 -15.02 5.96 1.22
C LYS A 341 -14.13 7.04 1.84
N ILE A 342 -13.13 7.54 1.11
CA ILE A 342 -12.16 8.49 1.65
C ILE A 342 -12.82 9.77 2.17
N PHE A 343 -13.74 10.33 1.39
CA PHE A 343 -14.43 11.57 1.77
C PHE A 343 -15.56 11.37 2.80
N ASN A 344 -15.98 10.12 3.00
CA ASN A 344 -17.03 9.80 3.98
C ASN A 344 -16.48 9.63 5.40
N ASN A 345 -15.17 9.72 5.57
CA ASN A 345 -14.55 9.62 6.89
C ASN A 345 -14.80 10.92 7.66
N LYS A 346 -15.48 10.83 8.81
CA LYS A 346 -15.81 11.98 9.68
C LYS A 346 -14.58 12.74 10.20
N ASN A 347 -13.39 12.11 10.15
CA ASN A 347 -12.15 12.72 10.58
C ASN A 347 -11.46 13.51 9.46
N ILE A 348 -12.04 13.56 8.24
CA ILE A 348 -11.51 14.35 7.14
C ILE A 348 -12.30 15.65 7.04
N ASP A 349 -11.68 16.75 7.42
CA ASP A 349 -12.12 18.11 7.14
C ASP A 349 -11.08 18.74 6.21
N PHE A 350 -11.43 18.93 4.95
CA PHE A 350 -10.57 19.46 3.92
C PHE A 350 -11.13 20.77 3.38
N LYS A 351 -10.35 21.84 3.50
CA LYS A 351 -10.67 23.14 2.91
C LYS A 351 -9.66 23.52 1.86
N LEU A 352 -10.13 23.95 0.71
CA LEU A 352 -9.32 24.41 -0.42
C LEU A 352 -9.80 25.81 -0.84
N ILE A 353 -8.87 26.75 -0.92
CA ILE A 353 -9.12 28.09 -1.44
C ILE A 353 -8.06 28.36 -2.51
N ILE A 354 -8.47 28.52 -3.75
CA ILE A 354 -7.56 28.82 -4.86
C ILE A 354 -8.03 30.12 -5.54
N ALA A 355 -7.17 31.11 -5.58
CA ALA A 355 -7.35 32.31 -6.40
C ALA A 355 -6.65 32.10 -7.76
N GLY A 356 -7.35 32.38 -8.84
CA GLY A 356 -6.85 32.27 -10.21
C GLY A 356 -7.20 33.49 -11.04
N ASN A 357 -6.27 33.95 -11.90
CA ASN A 357 -6.55 35.08 -12.77
C ASN A 357 -7.49 34.70 -13.91
N ASN A 358 -7.36 33.46 -14.45
CA ASN A 358 -8.14 32.98 -15.59
C ASN A 358 -8.46 31.48 -15.44
N ILE A 359 -9.44 30.99 -16.23
CA ILE A 359 -9.70 29.56 -16.44
C ILE A 359 -9.16 29.16 -17.80
N ASN A 360 -8.40 28.07 -17.88
CA ASN A 360 -7.69 27.67 -19.09
C ASN A 360 -8.65 27.37 -20.26
N GLU A 361 -9.76 26.69 -19.97
CA GLU A 361 -10.74 26.28 -20.96
C GLU A 361 -11.76 27.38 -21.29
N PHE A 362 -11.86 28.40 -20.45
CA PHE A 362 -12.87 29.44 -20.55
C PHE A 362 -12.22 30.82 -20.38
N ASN A 363 -11.57 31.32 -21.42
CA ASN A 363 -10.80 32.58 -21.38
C ASN A 363 -11.64 33.83 -21.03
N ASP A 364 -12.97 33.73 -21.16
CA ASP A 364 -13.89 34.81 -20.78
C ASP A 364 -14.04 34.96 -19.26
N PHE A 365 -13.67 33.92 -18.46
CA PHE A 365 -13.74 33.97 -17.02
C PHE A 365 -12.42 34.39 -16.40
N LYS A 366 -12.49 35.38 -15.51
CA LYS A 366 -11.33 35.96 -14.82
C LYS A 366 -11.62 36.10 -13.31
N ASN A 367 -10.58 36.46 -12.55
CA ASN A 367 -10.66 36.73 -11.12
C ASN A 367 -11.39 35.59 -10.35
N VAL A 368 -11.00 34.38 -10.63
CA VAL A 368 -11.65 33.19 -10.07
C VAL A 368 -11.17 32.99 -8.65
N LEU A 369 -12.11 32.88 -7.71
CA LEU A 369 -11.87 32.43 -6.35
C LEU A 369 -12.63 31.11 -6.16
N LEU A 370 -11.93 30.00 -6.28
CA LEU A 370 -12.48 28.68 -6.01
C LEU A 370 -12.38 28.40 -4.50
N LYS A 371 -13.50 28.22 -3.84
CA LYS A 371 -13.58 27.72 -2.47
C LYS A 371 -14.20 26.35 -2.49
N SER A 372 -13.62 25.42 -1.73
CA SER A 372 -14.16 24.07 -1.59
C SER A 372 -13.95 23.58 -0.17
N LYS A 373 -14.99 23.00 0.41
CA LYS A 373 -14.94 22.27 1.68
C LYS A 373 -15.43 20.85 1.43
N ILE A 374 -14.60 19.87 1.79
CA ILE A 374 -14.97 18.46 1.67
C ILE A 374 -15.25 17.91 3.06
N GLN A 375 -16.47 17.46 3.28
CA GLN A 375 -16.92 16.89 4.54
C GLN A 375 -18.00 15.83 4.28
N GLU A 376 -17.90 14.68 4.94
CA GLU A 376 -18.89 13.59 4.90
C GLU A 376 -19.33 13.15 3.49
N GLY A 377 -18.41 13.16 2.52
CA GLY A 377 -18.67 12.74 1.14
C GLY A 377 -19.30 13.79 0.24
N LEU A 378 -19.49 15.00 0.73
CA LEU A 378 -19.98 16.14 -0.03
C LEU A 378 -18.84 17.14 -0.28
N ILE A 379 -18.88 17.78 -1.43
CA ILE A 379 -17.99 18.89 -1.75
C ILE A 379 -18.85 20.16 -1.79
N ASP A 380 -18.75 20.97 -0.76
CA ASP A 380 -19.33 22.29 -0.69
C ASP A 380 -18.44 23.27 -1.46
N ILE A 381 -19.01 24.04 -2.36
CA ILE A 381 -18.32 25.05 -3.18
C ILE A 381 -18.88 26.47 -2.96
N ASP A 382 -19.53 26.70 -1.86
CA ASP A 382 -20.09 28.00 -1.50
C ASP A 382 -19.05 29.10 -1.50
N GLN A 383 -19.46 30.30 -1.90
CA GLN A 383 -18.62 31.48 -2.05
C GLN A 383 -17.52 31.34 -3.13
N THR A 384 -17.62 30.34 -4.02
CA THR A 384 -16.85 30.35 -5.26
C THR A 384 -17.33 31.50 -6.13
N LYS A 385 -16.39 32.32 -6.61
CA LYS A 385 -16.67 33.53 -7.39
C LYS A 385 -15.86 33.54 -8.66
N MET A 386 -16.43 34.15 -9.70
CA MET A 386 -15.71 34.43 -10.95
C MET A 386 -16.36 35.59 -11.69
N THR A 387 -15.58 36.30 -12.50
CA THR A 387 -16.04 37.43 -13.31
C THR A 387 -16.03 37.03 -14.78
N TRP A 388 -17.17 37.09 -15.47
CA TRP A 388 -17.27 36.87 -16.89
C TRP A 388 -17.16 38.18 -17.67
N LYS A 389 -16.23 38.21 -18.65
CA LYS A 389 -15.94 39.38 -19.51
C LYS A 389 -15.75 40.70 -18.77
N ASN A 390 -15.21 40.66 -17.55
CA ASN A 390 -14.99 41.80 -16.65
C ASN A 390 -16.23 42.61 -16.24
N ASN A 391 -17.43 42.13 -16.54
CA ASN A 391 -18.67 42.87 -16.34
C ASN A 391 -19.79 42.14 -15.62
N ILE A 392 -19.66 40.84 -15.48
CA ILE A 392 -20.69 40.01 -14.83
C ILE A 392 -19.99 39.16 -13.79
N ASP A 393 -20.39 39.34 -12.54
CA ASP A 393 -19.88 38.58 -11.42
C ASP A 393 -20.84 37.43 -11.10
N LEU A 394 -20.26 36.24 -10.94
CA LEU A 394 -20.95 35.01 -10.57
C LEU A 394 -20.48 34.59 -9.20
N GLU A 395 -21.41 34.29 -8.31
CA GLU A 395 -21.14 33.73 -6.98
C GLU A 395 -22.03 32.50 -6.71
N PHE A 396 -21.41 31.45 -6.22
CA PHE A 396 -22.07 30.19 -5.87
C PHE A 396 -22.44 30.20 -4.40
N PHE A 397 -23.66 29.77 -4.06
CA PHE A 397 -24.13 29.61 -2.68
C PHE A 397 -25.12 28.45 -2.59
N ASN A 398 -25.20 27.81 -1.41
CA ASN A 398 -25.93 26.55 -1.20
C ASN A 398 -25.57 25.51 -2.29
N SER A 399 -24.30 25.39 -2.60
CA SER A 399 -23.80 24.70 -3.79
C SER A 399 -22.97 23.47 -3.40
N LEU A 400 -23.43 22.31 -3.80
CA LEU A 400 -22.84 21.01 -3.47
C LEU A 400 -22.51 20.22 -4.71
N ILE A 401 -21.35 19.55 -4.69
CA ILE A 401 -20.96 18.53 -5.68
C ILE A 401 -20.95 17.18 -4.98
N PHE A 402 -21.66 16.20 -5.54
CA PHE A 402 -21.75 14.84 -5.02
C PHE A 402 -21.96 13.81 -6.12
N VAL A 403 -21.82 12.51 -5.78
CA VAL A 403 -22.08 11.41 -6.72
C VAL A 403 -23.45 10.79 -6.43
N LYS A 404 -24.30 10.74 -7.45
CA LYS A 404 -25.60 10.05 -7.42
C LYS A 404 -25.68 9.09 -8.62
N LYS A 405 -25.95 7.81 -8.35
CA LYS A 405 -26.04 6.76 -9.39
C LYS A 405 -24.84 6.75 -10.35
N GLY A 406 -23.63 6.93 -9.81
CA GLY A 406 -22.37 6.92 -10.58
C GLY A 406 -22.13 8.18 -11.44
N LYS A 407 -22.97 9.20 -11.33
CA LYS A 407 -22.82 10.50 -12.02
C LYS A 407 -22.43 11.58 -11.02
N LEU A 408 -21.54 12.47 -11.44
CA LEU A 408 -21.24 13.69 -10.69
C LEU A 408 -22.39 14.68 -10.88
N ILE A 409 -22.95 15.15 -9.78
CA ILE A 409 -24.06 16.10 -9.74
C ILE A 409 -23.56 17.39 -9.12
N LEU A 410 -23.87 18.52 -9.74
CA LEU A 410 -23.79 19.85 -9.15
C LEU A 410 -25.21 20.30 -8.84
N ASP A 411 -25.49 20.56 -7.57
CA ASP A 411 -26.71 21.22 -7.10
C ASP A 411 -26.32 22.58 -6.56
N SER A 412 -26.81 23.67 -7.17
CA SER A 412 -26.21 24.98 -6.97
C SER A 412 -27.21 26.12 -7.19
N ASN A 413 -27.10 27.13 -6.34
CA ASN A 413 -27.68 28.46 -6.59
C ASN A 413 -26.53 29.38 -7.03
N VAL A 414 -26.77 30.14 -8.12
CA VAL A 414 -25.79 31.08 -8.66
C VAL A 414 -26.40 32.48 -8.65
N GLU A 415 -25.79 33.39 -7.93
CA GLU A 415 -26.09 34.82 -8.01
C GLU A 415 -25.28 35.42 -9.18
N ILE A 416 -25.97 36.19 -10.01
CA ILE A 416 -25.42 36.85 -11.20
C ILE A 416 -25.58 38.37 -11.04
N ASN A 417 -24.47 39.06 -10.80
CA ASN A 417 -24.44 40.52 -10.69
C ASN A 417 -23.95 41.14 -12.01
N ILE A 418 -24.80 41.87 -12.69
CA ILE A 418 -24.53 42.43 -14.01
C ILE A 418 -24.12 43.90 -13.84
N ASN A 419 -22.81 44.19 -13.90
CA ASN A 419 -22.30 45.57 -13.78
C ASN A 419 -22.48 46.36 -15.10
N ASN A 420 -22.37 45.65 -16.25
CA ASN A 420 -22.62 46.22 -17.56
C ASN A 420 -23.25 45.17 -18.47
N SER A 421 -24.46 45.42 -18.86
CA SER A 421 -25.29 44.51 -19.66
C SER A 421 -24.92 44.43 -21.14
N ASN A 422 -24.08 45.32 -21.65
CA ASN A 422 -23.75 45.40 -23.09
C ASN A 422 -23.08 44.13 -23.59
N GLU A 423 -22.19 43.52 -22.83
CA GLU A 423 -21.53 42.24 -23.21
C GLU A 423 -22.52 41.07 -23.16
N LEU A 424 -23.45 41.07 -22.16
CA LEU A 424 -24.49 40.09 -22.08
C LEU A 424 -25.44 40.19 -23.28
N TYR A 425 -25.86 41.40 -23.68
CA TYR A 425 -26.69 41.60 -24.87
C TYR A 425 -26.00 41.15 -26.16
N LYS A 426 -24.69 41.37 -26.29
CA LYS A 426 -23.91 40.85 -27.43
C LYS A 426 -23.89 39.33 -27.44
N PHE A 427 -23.61 38.72 -26.30
CA PHE A 427 -23.52 37.27 -26.16
C PHE A 427 -24.87 36.59 -26.43
N LEU A 428 -25.97 37.10 -25.88
CA LEU A 428 -27.32 36.58 -26.08
C LEU A 428 -27.92 37.02 -27.43
N VAL A 429 -27.18 37.76 -28.27
CA VAL A 429 -27.66 38.31 -29.56
C VAL A 429 -29.00 39.05 -29.36
N THR A 430 -29.16 39.77 -28.23
CA THR A 430 -30.41 40.43 -27.86
C THR A 430 -30.74 41.56 -28.80
N PRO A 431 -31.90 41.56 -29.46
CA PRO A 431 -32.37 42.66 -30.31
C PRO A 431 -32.41 44.00 -29.58
N LYS A 432 -32.08 45.10 -30.26
CA LYS A 432 -31.97 46.45 -29.67
C LYS A 432 -33.25 46.87 -28.92
N ASN A 433 -34.43 46.50 -29.40
CA ASN A 433 -35.71 46.79 -28.82
C ASN A 433 -35.99 46.05 -27.49
N LEU A 434 -35.28 44.94 -27.22
CA LEU A 434 -35.42 44.14 -26.00
C LEU A 434 -34.38 44.44 -24.94
N ARG A 435 -33.32 45.19 -25.24
CA ARG A 435 -32.21 45.45 -24.32
C ARG A 435 -32.56 46.19 -23.03
N LYS A 436 -33.68 46.89 -23.03
CA LYS A 436 -34.14 47.68 -21.85
C LYS A 436 -34.95 46.84 -20.85
N LYS A 437 -35.22 45.58 -21.14
CA LYS A 437 -36.04 44.67 -20.32
C LYS A 437 -35.26 43.66 -19.48
N ILE A 438 -33.94 43.69 -19.55
CA ILE A 438 -33.04 42.81 -18.80
C ILE A 438 -32.29 43.64 -17.76
#